data_7e67f53276aa928efc12034c28cc2ca9
#
_entry.id   7e67f53276aa928efc12034c28cc2ca9
#
_cell.length_a   1.000
_cell.length_b   1.000
_cell.length_c   1.000
_cell.angle_alpha   90.00
_cell.angle_beta   90.00
_cell.angle_gamma   90.00
#
_symmetry.space_group_name_H-M   'P 1'
#
loop_
_entity.id
_entity.type
_entity.pdbx_description
1 polymer ?
#
loop_
_entity_poly.entity_id
_entity_poly.type
_entity_poly.pdbx_seq_one_letter_code
_entity_poly.pdbx_strand_id
1 'polypeptide(L)'
;MQAVAAAADIWWLAVRGVDSLSEANPGGQRSPLPRPEDFPHRIVETIRFGDLDRQNHVNNSVFATFFESGRVVLLYNEEYGLTVPGASFVLAHLSIDFLGEIRWPGEVEIGTAIAAIGKSSLRVKQALFVKGVCVATAENTLVMVDKATRKPRPFTPEHAARIRASAPAAPGV
;
A
#
# COMPACT_ATOMS: atom_id res chain seq x y z
N MET A 1 14.29 -24.91 22.11
CA MET A 1 13.59 -23.69 21.68
C MET A 1 14.60 -22.60 21.32
N GLN A 2 15.52 -22.81 20.36
CA GLN A 2 16.58 -21.82 20.00
C GLN A 2 16.92 -21.76 18.50
N ALA A 3 16.09 -22.29 17.60
CA ALA A 3 16.41 -22.37 16.17
C ALA A 3 15.57 -21.46 15.25
N VAL A 4 14.70 -20.57 15.78
CA VAL A 4 13.77 -19.75 14.97
C VAL A 4 14.30 -18.34 14.69
N ALA A 5 15.34 -17.89 15.40
CA ALA A 5 15.89 -16.53 15.22
C ALA A 5 16.82 -16.39 14.00
N ALA A 6 17.42 -17.47 13.49
CA ALA A 6 18.47 -17.39 12.48
C ALA A 6 17.97 -17.23 11.02
N ALA A 7 16.71 -17.51 10.72
CA ALA A 7 16.19 -17.44 9.35
C ALA A 7 15.79 -16.03 8.89
N ALA A 8 15.38 -15.17 9.83
CA ALA A 8 15.01 -13.78 9.52
C ALA A 8 16.23 -12.92 9.10
N ASP A 9 17.41 -13.25 9.64
CA ASP A 9 18.64 -12.50 9.37
C ASP A 9 19.21 -12.77 7.97
N ILE A 10 18.96 -13.94 7.41
CA ILE A 10 19.54 -14.35 6.10
C ILE A 10 18.82 -13.64 4.94
N TRP A 11 17.49 -13.49 5.03
CA TRP A 11 16.72 -12.81 3.99
C TRP A 11 17.06 -11.30 3.95
N TRP A 12 17.20 -10.68 5.11
CA TRP A 12 17.62 -9.29 5.26
C TRP A 12 19.02 -9.01 4.69
N LEU A 13 19.94 -9.97 4.83
CA LEU A 13 21.28 -9.91 4.23
C LEU A 13 21.24 -10.09 2.70
N ALA A 14 20.36 -10.97 2.19
CA ALA A 14 20.22 -11.21 0.76
C ALA A 14 19.63 -9.99 0.03
N VAL A 15 18.64 -9.31 0.63
CA VAL A 15 18.03 -8.09 0.05
C VAL A 15 18.99 -6.89 0.08
N ARG A 16 19.90 -6.81 1.04
CA ARG A 16 20.97 -5.79 1.05
C ARG A 16 21.97 -5.92 -0.11
N GLY A 17 22.10 -7.10 -0.70
CA GLY A 17 23.01 -7.37 -1.82
C GLY A 17 22.48 -6.96 -3.20
N VAL A 18 21.19 -6.59 -3.33
CA VAL A 18 20.58 -6.13 -4.59
C VAL A 18 20.60 -4.60 -4.77
N ASP A 19 21.40 -3.90 -3.96
CA ASP A 19 21.58 -2.44 -4.08
C ASP A 19 22.17 -1.96 -5.43
N SER A 20 22.51 -2.90 -6.33
CA SER A 20 23.09 -2.57 -7.64
C SER A 20 22.06 -2.40 -8.76
N LEU A 21 20.77 -2.60 -8.52
CA LEU A 21 19.74 -2.56 -9.56
C LEU A 21 18.83 -1.30 -9.50
N SER A 22 18.89 -0.49 -8.46
CA SER A 22 18.31 0.85 -8.48
C SER A 22 19.40 1.87 -8.71
N GLU A 23 19.32 2.68 -9.75
CA GLU A 23 20.22 3.80 -9.99
C GLU A 23 20.38 4.62 -8.71
N ALA A 24 21.56 4.55 -8.11
CA ALA A 24 21.90 5.18 -6.86
C ALA A 24 21.83 6.70 -7.04
N ASN A 25 20.93 7.34 -6.30
CA ASN A 25 21.06 8.75 -6.00
C ASN A 25 22.31 8.92 -5.12
N PRO A 26 23.40 9.57 -5.59
CA PRO A 26 24.68 9.62 -4.88
C PRO A 26 24.65 10.65 -3.73
N GLY A 27 23.82 10.42 -2.75
CA GLY A 27 23.62 11.27 -1.57
C GLY A 27 22.50 10.77 -0.66
N GLY A 28 21.93 9.60 -0.97
CA GLY A 28 20.72 9.10 -0.36
C GLY A 28 20.88 8.63 1.08
N GLN A 29 20.59 9.48 2.05
CA GLN A 29 20.02 9.03 3.31
C GLN A 29 18.70 8.30 2.97
N ARG A 30 18.66 6.97 3.19
CA ARG A 30 17.40 6.22 3.07
C ARG A 30 16.39 6.86 4.03
N SER A 31 15.27 7.30 3.50
CA SER A 31 14.16 7.74 4.36
C SER A 31 13.82 6.64 5.36
N PRO A 32 13.52 6.98 6.62
CA PRO A 32 13.12 5.98 7.61
C PRO A 32 11.93 5.17 7.08
N LEU A 33 11.90 3.87 7.41
CA LEU A 33 10.75 3.03 7.05
C LEU A 33 9.48 3.59 7.68
N PRO A 34 8.35 3.53 6.98
CA PRO A 34 7.09 4.03 7.49
C PRO A 34 6.63 3.24 8.73
N ARG A 35 5.85 3.90 9.58
CA ARG A 35 5.22 3.32 10.77
C ARG A 35 3.71 3.30 10.58
N PRO A 36 2.97 2.45 11.33
CA PRO A 36 1.51 2.40 11.22
C PRO A 36 0.83 3.77 11.40
N GLU A 37 1.34 4.60 12.33
CA GLU A 37 0.82 5.93 12.62
C GLU A 37 0.98 6.95 11.49
N ASP A 38 1.82 6.68 10.51
CA ASP A 38 1.99 7.54 9.33
C ASP A 38 0.80 7.41 8.35
N PHE A 39 -0.10 6.43 8.58
CA PHE A 39 -1.25 6.14 7.72
C PHE A 39 -2.56 6.44 8.44
N PRO A 40 -3.39 7.37 7.89
CA PRO A 40 -4.69 7.72 8.49
C PRO A 40 -5.73 6.61 8.34
N HIS A 41 -5.61 5.79 7.29
CA HIS A 41 -6.54 4.68 7.03
C HIS A 41 -5.81 3.37 7.26
N ARG A 42 -6.33 2.58 8.20
CA ARG A 42 -5.73 1.30 8.56
C ARG A 42 -6.80 0.24 8.67
N ILE A 43 -6.49 -0.93 8.17
CA ILE A 43 -7.30 -2.15 8.33
C ILE A 43 -6.39 -3.30 8.72
N VAL A 44 -6.97 -4.35 9.29
CA VAL A 44 -6.26 -5.58 9.63
C VAL A 44 -6.92 -6.74 8.90
N GLU A 45 -6.11 -7.60 8.31
CA GLU A 45 -6.55 -8.84 7.69
C GLU A 45 -5.86 -10.03 8.32
N THR A 46 -6.59 -11.13 8.45
CA THR A 46 -6.05 -12.42 8.90
C THR A 46 -5.38 -13.13 7.73
N ILE A 47 -4.15 -13.58 7.93
CA ILE A 47 -3.41 -14.38 6.96
C ILE A 47 -4.05 -15.76 6.90
N ARG A 48 -4.39 -16.23 5.71
CA ARG A 48 -4.97 -17.58 5.49
C ARG A 48 -3.88 -18.59 5.15
N PHE A 49 -4.10 -19.85 5.50
CA PHE A 49 -3.18 -20.92 5.10
C PHE A 49 -3.03 -21.01 3.56
N GLY A 50 -4.10 -20.72 2.81
CA GLY A 50 -4.08 -20.69 1.34
C GLY A 50 -3.30 -19.52 0.73
N ASP A 51 -2.86 -18.56 1.53
CA ASP A 51 -2.04 -17.43 1.07
C ASP A 51 -0.55 -17.80 0.94
N LEU A 52 -0.16 -19.00 1.44
CA LEU A 52 1.24 -19.43 1.49
C LEU A 52 1.72 -20.03 0.17
N ASP A 53 2.99 -19.81 -0.11
CA ASP A 53 3.72 -20.48 -1.15
C ASP A 53 4.42 -21.77 -0.64
N ARG A 54 5.19 -22.41 -1.51
CA ARG A 54 5.95 -23.63 -1.19
C ARG A 54 7.02 -23.42 -0.10
N GLN A 55 7.42 -22.17 0.16
CA GLN A 55 8.43 -21.81 1.17
C GLN A 55 7.78 -21.52 2.55
N ASN A 56 6.45 -21.68 2.68
CA ASN A 56 5.66 -21.32 3.84
C ASN A 56 5.70 -19.80 4.18
N HIS A 57 5.89 -18.98 3.16
CA HIS A 57 5.73 -17.53 3.25
C HIS A 57 4.49 -17.11 2.47
N VAL A 58 3.89 -15.99 2.84
CA VAL A 58 2.81 -15.41 2.04
C VAL A 58 3.34 -15.14 0.63
N ASN A 59 2.64 -15.67 -0.37
CA ASN A 59 3.00 -15.52 -1.77
C ASN A 59 3.04 -14.03 -2.16
N ASN A 60 4.04 -13.62 -2.94
CA ASN A 60 4.21 -12.24 -3.39
C ASN A 60 2.97 -11.65 -4.07
N SER A 61 2.17 -12.48 -4.76
CA SER A 61 0.91 -12.05 -5.37
C SER A 61 -0.14 -11.64 -4.35
N VAL A 62 -0.13 -12.24 -3.14
CA VAL A 62 -1.08 -11.94 -2.08
C VAL A 62 -0.81 -10.57 -1.45
N PHE A 63 0.43 -10.09 -1.47
CA PHE A 63 0.74 -8.71 -1.07
C PHE A 63 -0.07 -7.69 -1.88
N ALA A 64 -0.23 -7.91 -3.19
CA ALA A 64 -1.06 -7.06 -4.04
C ALA A 64 -2.54 -7.11 -3.62
N THR A 65 -3.03 -8.27 -3.17
CA THR A 65 -4.40 -8.44 -2.64
C THR A 65 -4.59 -7.67 -1.34
N PHE A 66 -3.65 -7.73 -0.40
CA PHE A 66 -3.71 -6.94 0.83
C PHE A 66 -3.74 -5.43 0.52
N PHE A 67 -2.88 -4.96 -0.40
CA PHE A 67 -2.93 -3.57 -0.83
C PHE A 67 -4.26 -3.21 -1.51
N GLU A 68 -4.86 -4.13 -2.27
CA GLU A 68 -6.19 -3.92 -2.86
C GLU A 68 -7.25 -3.73 -1.77
N SER A 69 -7.28 -4.58 -0.75
CA SER A 69 -8.22 -4.46 0.38
C SER A 69 -8.14 -3.09 1.05
N GLY A 70 -6.93 -2.60 1.33
CA GLY A 70 -6.74 -1.25 1.89
C GLY A 70 -7.29 -0.15 0.98
N ARG A 71 -7.08 -0.25 -0.34
CA ARG A 71 -7.64 0.71 -1.31
C ARG A 71 -9.16 0.64 -1.41
N VAL A 72 -9.71 -0.58 -1.41
CA VAL A 72 -11.16 -0.79 -1.49
C VAL A 72 -11.85 -0.16 -0.28
N VAL A 73 -11.34 -0.39 0.93
CA VAL A 73 -11.89 0.23 2.13
C VAL A 73 -11.82 1.76 2.04
N LEU A 74 -10.68 2.32 1.65
CA LEU A 74 -10.54 3.77 1.47
C LEU A 74 -11.55 4.33 0.45
N LEU A 75 -11.69 3.69 -0.72
CA LEU A 75 -12.51 4.22 -1.82
C LEU A 75 -14.01 4.07 -1.58
N TYR A 76 -14.42 2.99 -0.94
CA TYR A 76 -15.83 2.64 -0.77
C TYR A 76 -16.37 2.89 0.65
N ASN A 77 -15.58 3.47 1.55
CA ASN A 77 -16.10 3.96 2.81
C ASN A 77 -17.04 5.15 2.55
N GLU A 78 -18.30 5.01 2.99
CA GLU A 78 -19.35 6.01 2.78
C GLU A 78 -19.03 7.35 3.45
N GLU A 79 -18.32 7.33 4.59
CA GLU A 79 -17.93 8.54 5.32
C GLU A 79 -17.02 9.44 4.49
N TYR A 80 -16.17 8.87 3.63
CA TYR A 80 -15.25 9.67 2.81
C TYR A 80 -15.89 10.16 1.52
N GLY A 81 -16.94 9.50 1.03
CA GLY A 81 -17.67 9.90 -0.17
C GLY A 81 -16.80 9.98 -1.42
N LEU A 82 -15.79 9.10 -1.54
CA LEU A 82 -14.82 9.12 -2.65
C LEU A 82 -15.39 8.51 -3.93
N THR A 83 -16.40 7.67 -3.84
CA THR A 83 -17.13 7.17 -5.01
C THR A 83 -18.27 8.11 -5.39
N VAL A 84 -18.54 8.25 -6.69
CA VAL A 84 -19.65 9.05 -7.21
C VAL A 84 -20.46 8.23 -8.21
N PRO A 85 -21.79 8.47 -8.32
CA PRO A 85 -22.63 7.75 -9.26
C PRO A 85 -22.10 7.81 -10.69
N GLY A 86 -22.16 6.67 -11.39
CA GLY A 86 -21.72 6.56 -12.77
C GLY A 86 -20.20 6.56 -12.97
N ALA A 87 -19.40 6.60 -11.91
CA ALA A 87 -17.94 6.49 -11.97
C ALA A 87 -17.43 5.28 -11.19
N SER A 88 -16.20 4.89 -11.48
CA SER A 88 -15.43 3.90 -10.73
C SER A 88 -13.96 4.27 -10.75
N PHE A 89 -13.18 3.72 -9.81
CA PHE A 89 -11.72 3.81 -9.85
C PHE A 89 -11.14 2.56 -10.49
N VAL A 90 -10.11 2.76 -11.32
CA VAL A 90 -9.31 1.68 -11.90
C VAL A 90 -7.86 1.86 -11.48
N LEU A 91 -7.19 0.74 -11.23
CA LEU A 91 -5.76 0.74 -10.92
C LEU A 91 -4.98 0.90 -12.23
N ALA A 92 -4.24 1.99 -12.36
CA ALA A 92 -3.42 2.29 -13.55
C ALA A 92 -1.93 1.96 -13.34
N HIS A 93 -1.48 1.97 -12.08
CA HIS A 93 -0.10 1.64 -11.71
C HIS A 93 -0.08 1.03 -10.31
N LEU A 94 0.81 0.07 -10.11
CA LEU A 94 1.16 -0.51 -8.81
C LEU A 94 2.64 -0.87 -8.84
N SER A 95 3.39 -0.35 -7.88
CA SER A 95 4.72 -0.84 -7.54
C SER A 95 4.73 -1.33 -6.11
N ILE A 96 5.47 -2.41 -5.83
CA ILE A 96 5.60 -2.99 -4.49
C ILE A 96 7.08 -3.21 -4.21
N ASP A 97 7.54 -2.71 -3.06
CA ASP A 97 8.84 -3.02 -2.50
C ASP A 97 8.64 -4.02 -1.35
N PHE A 98 9.23 -5.19 -1.48
CA PHE A 98 9.19 -6.24 -0.47
C PHE A 98 10.34 -6.03 0.52
N LEU A 99 10.03 -5.84 1.80
CA LEU A 99 10.99 -5.53 2.85
C LEU A 99 11.14 -6.65 3.88
N GLY A 100 10.17 -7.57 3.92
CA GLY A 100 10.16 -8.69 4.85
C GLY A 100 9.18 -9.77 4.45
N GLU A 101 9.32 -10.93 5.09
CA GLU A 101 8.42 -12.07 4.90
C GLU A 101 7.21 -11.94 5.81
N ILE A 102 6.07 -12.43 5.32
CA ILE A 102 4.87 -12.62 6.10
C ILE A 102 4.62 -14.13 6.26
N ARG A 103 4.31 -14.57 7.49
CA ARG A 103 4.13 -16.00 7.81
C ARG A 103 2.79 -16.25 8.49
N TRP A 104 2.22 -17.41 8.22
CA TRP A 104 1.04 -17.91 8.91
C TRP A 104 1.44 -18.70 10.19
N PRO A 105 0.62 -18.68 11.24
CA PRO A 105 -0.59 -17.88 11.42
C PRO A 105 -0.27 -16.47 11.89
N GLY A 106 -1.17 -15.53 11.58
CA GLY A 106 -1.01 -14.15 12.01
C GLY A 106 -1.97 -13.19 11.31
N GLU A 107 -1.69 -11.91 11.52
CA GLU A 107 -2.43 -10.80 10.93
C GLU A 107 -1.47 -9.85 10.25
N VAL A 108 -1.97 -9.15 9.24
CA VAL A 108 -1.29 -8.06 8.56
C VAL A 108 -2.11 -6.78 8.71
N GLU A 109 -1.49 -5.72 9.19
CA GLU A 109 -2.06 -4.37 9.21
C GLU A 109 -1.70 -3.66 7.91
N ILE A 110 -2.68 -3.04 7.27
CA ILE A 110 -2.55 -2.38 5.98
C ILE A 110 -2.77 -0.89 6.19
N GLY A 111 -1.71 -0.11 6.06
CA GLY A 111 -1.77 1.34 6.08
C GLY A 111 -2.03 1.90 4.68
N THR A 112 -2.92 2.88 4.57
CA THR A 112 -3.26 3.54 3.30
C THR A 112 -3.34 5.05 3.47
N ALA A 113 -2.70 5.81 2.57
CA ALA A 113 -2.73 7.27 2.56
C ALA A 113 -2.79 7.82 1.14
N ILE A 114 -3.61 8.86 0.92
CA ILE A 114 -3.62 9.60 -0.35
C ILE A 114 -2.42 10.54 -0.36
N ALA A 115 -1.48 10.32 -1.28
CA ALA A 115 -0.25 11.11 -1.38
C ALA A 115 -0.38 12.31 -2.32
N ALA A 116 -1.21 12.19 -3.37
CA ALA A 116 -1.44 13.30 -4.31
C ALA A 116 -2.77 13.14 -5.06
N ILE A 117 -3.32 14.27 -5.50
CA ILE A 117 -4.58 14.34 -6.25
C ILE A 117 -4.29 15.03 -7.58
N GLY A 118 -4.54 14.32 -8.69
CA GLY A 118 -4.48 14.87 -10.04
C GLY A 118 -5.85 15.34 -10.53
N LYS A 119 -5.98 15.53 -11.84
CA LYS A 119 -7.25 15.96 -12.47
C LYS A 119 -8.34 14.87 -12.37
N SER A 120 -7.96 13.60 -12.56
CA SER A 120 -8.84 12.43 -12.51
C SER A 120 -8.16 11.23 -11.83
N SER A 121 -7.06 11.45 -11.14
CA SER A 121 -6.23 10.40 -10.56
C SER A 121 -5.85 10.68 -9.11
N LEU A 122 -5.62 9.61 -8.36
CA LEU A 122 -5.08 9.63 -7.02
C LEU A 122 -3.76 8.86 -7.00
N ARG A 123 -2.74 9.41 -6.39
CA ARG A 123 -1.58 8.63 -5.95
C ARG A 123 -1.80 8.23 -4.50
N VAL A 124 -1.66 6.94 -4.24
CA VAL A 124 -1.88 6.34 -2.93
C VAL A 124 -0.60 5.65 -2.50
N LYS A 125 -0.14 5.94 -1.29
CA LYS A 125 0.95 5.21 -0.63
C LYS A 125 0.36 4.24 0.35
N GLN A 126 0.93 3.04 0.40
CA GLN A 126 0.49 1.98 1.31
C GLN A 126 1.70 1.29 1.93
N ALA A 127 1.47 0.70 3.10
CA ALA A 127 2.45 -0.17 3.73
C ALA A 127 1.75 -1.35 4.41
N LEU A 128 2.44 -2.49 4.47
CA LEU A 128 2.03 -3.65 5.23
C LEU A 128 2.89 -3.76 6.48
N PHE A 129 2.23 -4.04 7.60
CA PHE A 129 2.88 -4.19 8.89
C PHE A 129 2.53 -5.54 9.52
N VAL A 130 3.54 -6.21 10.05
CA VAL A 130 3.37 -7.39 10.89
C VAL A 130 3.95 -7.07 12.25
N LYS A 131 3.11 -7.11 13.29
CA LYS A 131 3.52 -6.73 14.67
C LYS A 131 4.21 -5.36 14.73
N GLY A 132 3.71 -4.40 13.97
CA GLY A 132 4.23 -3.02 13.92
C GLY A 132 5.49 -2.84 13.05
N VAL A 133 6.04 -3.91 12.47
CA VAL A 133 7.22 -3.83 11.58
C VAL A 133 6.74 -3.72 10.13
N CYS A 134 7.25 -2.74 9.39
CA CYS A 134 6.97 -2.58 7.97
C CYS A 134 7.62 -3.71 7.17
N VAL A 135 6.81 -4.50 6.46
CA VAL A 135 7.24 -5.67 5.65
C VAL A 135 7.08 -5.46 4.16
N ALA A 136 6.33 -4.46 3.73
CA ALA A 136 6.26 -4.03 2.33
C ALA A 136 5.75 -2.60 2.25
N THR A 137 6.11 -1.91 1.17
CA THR A 137 5.51 -0.63 0.77
C THR A 137 4.97 -0.72 -0.64
N ALA A 138 3.99 0.13 -0.97
CA ALA A 138 3.47 0.23 -2.32
C ALA A 138 3.12 1.66 -2.70
N GLU A 139 3.35 1.98 -3.97
CA GLU A 139 2.81 3.18 -4.61
C GLU A 139 1.81 2.78 -5.70
N ASN A 140 0.66 3.45 -5.68
CA ASN A 140 -0.44 3.16 -6.58
C ASN A 140 -0.91 4.43 -7.29
N THR A 141 -1.33 4.30 -8.54
CA THR A 141 -2.10 5.33 -9.23
C THR A 141 -3.47 4.78 -9.57
N LEU A 142 -4.49 5.42 -9.01
CA LEU A 142 -5.89 5.13 -9.28
C LEU A 142 -6.45 6.21 -10.20
N VAL A 143 -7.21 5.83 -11.22
CA VAL A 143 -7.84 6.78 -12.15
C VAL A 143 -9.35 6.62 -12.05
N MET A 144 -10.06 7.73 -11.80
CA MET A 144 -11.51 7.75 -11.88
C MET A 144 -11.94 7.72 -13.34
N VAL A 145 -12.81 6.78 -13.68
CA VAL A 145 -13.35 6.59 -15.02
C VAL A 145 -14.89 6.62 -15.00
N ASP A 146 -15.46 7.11 -16.05
CA ASP A 146 -16.89 6.99 -16.32
C ASP A 146 -17.21 5.53 -16.66
N LYS A 147 -18.23 4.95 -16.02
CA LYS A 147 -18.57 3.52 -16.18
C LYS A 147 -19.08 3.17 -17.58
N ALA A 148 -19.79 4.09 -18.23
CA ALA A 148 -20.37 3.85 -19.55
C ALA A 148 -19.34 4.00 -20.66
N THR A 149 -18.54 5.08 -20.61
CA THR A 149 -17.58 5.41 -21.68
C THR A 149 -16.19 4.83 -21.46
N ARG A 150 -15.87 4.40 -20.23
CA ARG A 150 -14.56 3.91 -19.80
C ARG A 150 -13.43 4.96 -19.94
N LYS A 151 -13.77 6.22 -20.12
CA LYS A 151 -12.82 7.33 -20.23
C LYS A 151 -12.53 7.94 -18.87
N PRO A 152 -11.33 8.53 -18.67
CA PRO A 152 -11.02 9.27 -17.45
C PRO A 152 -12.06 10.39 -17.22
N ARG A 153 -12.60 10.44 -15.99
CA ARG A 153 -13.57 11.44 -15.54
C ARG A 153 -12.90 12.39 -14.54
N PRO A 154 -12.80 13.68 -14.85
CA PRO A 154 -12.23 14.66 -13.93
C PRO A 154 -13.03 14.75 -12.62
N PHE A 155 -12.32 15.00 -11.51
CA PHE A 155 -12.96 15.33 -10.23
C PHE A 155 -13.65 16.68 -10.33
N THR A 156 -14.86 16.80 -9.76
CA THR A 156 -15.48 18.10 -9.52
C THR A 156 -14.75 18.82 -8.37
N PRO A 157 -14.87 20.15 -8.23
CA PRO A 157 -14.29 20.88 -7.11
C PRO A 157 -14.71 20.31 -5.74
N GLU A 158 -15.99 19.97 -5.59
CA GLU A 158 -16.52 19.39 -4.34
C GLU A 158 -15.95 17.98 -4.10
N HIS A 159 -15.85 17.16 -5.15
CA HIS A 159 -15.26 15.83 -5.02
C HIS A 159 -13.77 15.92 -4.64
N ALA A 160 -13.02 16.79 -5.28
CA ALA A 160 -11.61 17.04 -4.92
C ALA A 160 -11.45 17.57 -3.48
N ALA A 161 -12.40 18.37 -2.99
CA ALA A 161 -12.39 18.83 -1.61
C ALA A 161 -12.60 17.67 -0.62
N ARG A 162 -13.56 16.77 -0.88
CA ARG A 162 -13.77 15.56 -0.06
C ARG A 162 -12.53 14.65 -0.04
N ILE A 163 -11.92 14.44 -1.20
CA ILE A 163 -10.69 13.65 -1.28
C ILE A 163 -9.57 14.28 -0.44
N ARG A 164 -9.42 15.62 -0.47
CA ARG A 164 -8.41 16.31 0.37
C ARG A 164 -8.71 16.19 1.85
N ALA A 165 -9.98 16.20 2.24
CA ALA A 165 -10.38 16.04 3.63
C ALA A 165 -10.08 14.64 4.19
N SER A 166 -10.06 13.61 3.32
CA SER A 166 -9.69 12.23 3.69
C SER A 166 -8.18 11.96 3.55
N ALA A 167 -7.41 12.91 2.99
CA ALA A 167 -5.96 12.81 2.96
C ALA A 167 -5.37 13.26 4.31
N PRO A 168 -4.27 12.67 4.79
CA PRO A 168 -3.59 13.17 5.97
C PRO A 168 -3.17 14.63 5.74
N ALA A 169 -3.20 15.43 6.80
CA ALA A 169 -2.46 16.69 6.78
C ALA A 169 -1.00 16.35 6.44
N ALA A 170 -0.43 17.02 5.43
CA ALA A 170 0.98 16.84 5.12
C ALA A 170 1.75 17.03 6.44
N PRO A 171 2.67 16.10 6.83
CA PRO A 171 3.53 16.36 7.96
C PRO A 171 4.22 17.69 7.68
N GLY A 172 4.11 18.62 8.63
CA GLY A 172 4.56 19.99 8.48
C GLY A 172 6.00 20.03 7.95
N VAL A 173 6.18 20.83 6.90
CA VAL A 173 7.50 21.26 6.40
C VAL A 173 8.12 22.16 7.44
#